data_99c9a80b479d24d0c30120ab4fb2d016
#
_entry.id   99c9a80b479d24d0c30120ab4fb2d016
#
_cell.length_a   1.000
_cell.length_b   1.000
_cell.length_c   1.000
_cell.angle_alpha   90.00
_cell.angle_beta   90.00
_cell.angle_gamma   90.00
#
_symmetry.space_group_name_H-M   'P 1'
#
loop_
_entity.id
_entity.type
_entity.pdbx_description
1 polymer ?
#
loop_
_entity_poly.entity_id
_entity_poly.type
_entity_poly.pdbx_seq_one_letter_code
_entity_poly.pdbx_strand_id
1 'polypeptide(L)'
;TNANGRLNEKLDDELTKVYNLIMARLSESEKIEFRNKQRQWLKIRTKKVENSNNSEDGNPGMGGRAGANVEIMTYQEFTKDRLIEFAKIYDNMN
;
A
#
# COMPACT_ATOMS: atom_id res chain seq x y z
N THR A 1 15.56 -5.32 9.17
CA THR A 1 15.66 -6.63 9.60
C THR A 1 14.89 -7.01 10.84
N ASN A 2 13.83 -6.36 11.07
CA ASN A 2 12.97 -6.73 12.16
C ASN A 2 11.68 -7.27 11.60
N ALA A 3 10.82 -7.71 12.48
CA ALA A 3 9.57 -8.35 12.07
C ALA A 3 8.71 -7.42 11.24
N ASN A 4 8.74 -6.13 11.55
CA ASN A 4 7.91 -5.18 10.82
C ASN A 4 8.35 -5.04 9.37
N GLY A 5 9.65 -5.05 9.14
CA GLY A 5 10.15 -4.98 7.79
C GLY A 5 9.74 -6.19 6.97
N ARG A 6 9.80 -7.36 7.59
CA ARG A 6 9.39 -8.58 6.91
C ARG A 6 7.91 -8.59 6.59
N LEU A 7 7.10 -8.06 7.50
CA LEU A 7 5.67 -8.01 7.26
C LEU A 7 5.35 -7.12 6.08
N ASN A 8 6.05 -5.98 5.97
CA ASN A 8 5.84 -5.09 4.84
C ASN A 8 6.23 -5.75 3.53
N GLU A 9 7.32 -6.50 3.52
CA GLU A 9 7.72 -7.24 2.33
C GLU A 9 6.67 -8.27 1.95
N LYS A 10 6.15 -8.98 2.92
CA LYS A 10 5.13 -9.97 2.67
C LYS A 10 3.88 -9.36 2.09
N LEU A 11 3.47 -8.22 2.65
CA LEU A 11 2.29 -7.53 2.15
C LEU A 11 2.49 -7.10 0.71
N ASP A 12 3.66 -6.57 0.39
CA ASP A 12 3.96 -6.16 -0.98
C ASP A 12 4.02 -7.35 -1.92
N ASP A 13 4.55 -8.48 -1.46
CA ASP A 13 4.57 -9.69 -2.26
C ASP A 13 3.18 -10.17 -2.58
N GLU A 14 2.30 -10.17 -1.57
CA GLU A 14 0.92 -10.57 -1.78
C GLU A 14 0.20 -9.61 -2.71
N LEU A 15 0.44 -8.33 -2.54
CA LEU A 15 -0.15 -7.32 -3.41
C LEU A 15 0.27 -7.54 -4.85
N THR A 16 1.55 -7.81 -5.07
CA THR A 16 2.08 -8.05 -6.41
C THR A 16 1.46 -9.30 -7.01
N LYS A 17 1.30 -10.34 -6.22
CA LYS A 17 0.68 -11.58 -6.70
C LYS A 17 -0.73 -11.33 -7.20
N VAL A 18 -1.54 -10.66 -6.39
CA VAL A 18 -2.92 -10.40 -6.79
C VAL A 18 -2.97 -9.46 -7.97
N TYR A 19 -2.08 -8.45 -7.97
CA TYR A 19 -1.96 -7.54 -9.10
C TYR A 19 -1.74 -8.30 -10.40
N ASN A 20 -0.81 -9.25 -10.38
CA ASN A 20 -0.50 -10.02 -11.57
C ASN A 20 -1.67 -10.91 -11.99
N LEU A 21 -2.39 -11.47 -11.02
CA LEU A 21 -3.56 -12.27 -11.33
C LEU A 21 -4.64 -11.43 -12.00
N ILE A 22 -4.84 -10.22 -11.53
CA ILE A 22 -5.81 -9.30 -12.14
C ILE A 22 -5.36 -8.92 -13.52
N MET A 23 -4.09 -8.54 -13.67
CA MET A 23 -3.55 -8.12 -14.96
C MET A 23 -3.72 -9.21 -16.02
N ALA A 24 -3.56 -10.46 -15.62
CA ALA A 24 -3.68 -11.56 -16.56
C ALA A 24 -5.08 -11.67 -17.16
N ARG A 25 -6.07 -11.07 -16.51
CA ARG A 25 -7.47 -11.14 -16.97
C ARG A 25 -7.95 -9.88 -17.66
N LEU A 26 -7.10 -8.86 -17.73
CA LEU A 26 -7.49 -7.59 -18.31
C LEU A 26 -7.11 -7.51 -19.79
N SER A 27 -7.88 -6.71 -20.53
CA SER A 27 -7.52 -6.40 -21.91
C SER A 27 -6.35 -5.43 -21.90
N GLU A 28 -5.76 -5.18 -23.08
CA GLU A 28 -4.59 -4.31 -23.16
C GLU A 28 -4.90 -2.91 -22.65
N SER A 29 -6.04 -2.35 -23.04
CA SER A 29 -6.38 -1.01 -22.58
C SER A 29 -6.66 -0.99 -21.08
N GLU A 30 -7.29 -2.02 -20.58
CA GLU A 30 -7.56 -2.13 -19.15
C GLU A 30 -6.28 -2.27 -18.34
N LYS A 31 -5.32 -2.99 -18.90
CA LYS A 31 -4.03 -3.14 -18.23
C LYS A 31 -3.34 -1.79 -18.05
N ILE A 32 -3.39 -0.97 -19.08
CA ILE A 32 -2.77 0.34 -19.02
C ILE A 32 -3.42 1.19 -17.94
N GLU A 33 -4.75 1.19 -17.91
CA GLU A 33 -5.49 1.93 -16.89
C GLU A 33 -5.18 1.45 -15.49
N PHE A 34 -5.20 0.14 -15.30
CA PHE A 34 -4.97 -0.45 -13.99
C PHE A 34 -3.56 -0.15 -13.51
N ARG A 35 -2.59 -0.26 -14.42
CA ARG A 35 -1.21 0.05 -14.10
C ARG A 35 -1.05 1.51 -13.67
N ASN A 36 -1.71 2.42 -14.38
CA ASN A 36 -1.63 3.83 -14.05
C ASN A 36 -2.24 4.12 -12.69
N LYS A 37 -3.36 3.50 -12.40
CA LYS A 37 -3.99 3.64 -11.10
C LYS A 37 -3.10 3.12 -9.99
N GLN A 38 -2.43 2.02 -10.24
CA GLN A 38 -1.53 1.44 -9.24
C GLN A 38 -0.33 2.34 -8.99
N ARG A 39 0.20 2.94 -10.06
CA ARG A 39 1.30 3.89 -9.90
C ARG A 39 0.90 5.09 -9.07
N GLN A 40 -0.30 5.59 -9.31
CA GLN A 40 -0.82 6.71 -8.53
C GLN A 40 -1.00 6.31 -7.07
N TRP A 41 -1.52 5.11 -6.85
CA TRP A 41 -1.70 4.60 -5.49
C TRP A 41 -0.36 4.51 -4.76
N LEU A 42 0.67 4.03 -5.45
CA LEU A 42 1.99 3.94 -4.84
C LEU A 42 2.51 5.32 -4.42
N LYS A 43 2.28 6.32 -5.24
CA LYS A 43 2.66 7.69 -4.90
C LYS A 43 1.88 8.19 -3.69
N ILE A 44 0.59 7.89 -3.67
CA ILE A 44 -0.25 8.30 -2.55
C ILE A 44 0.22 7.62 -1.27
N ARG A 45 0.52 6.33 -1.34
CA ARG A 45 1.00 5.61 -0.16
C ARG A 45 2.28 6.23 0.36
N THR A 46 3.22 6.50 -0.53
CA THR A 46 4.48 7.11 -0.13
C THR A 46 4.24 8.45 0.57
N LYS A 47 3.37 9.27 0.01
CA LYS A 47 3.06 10.55 0.61
C LYS A 47 2.39 10.40 1.96
N LYS A 48 1.46 9.48 2.07
CA LYS A 48 0.76 9.25 3.34
C LYS A 48 1.73 8.79 4.42
N VAL A 49 2.67 7.92 4.06
CA VAL A 49 3.65 7.44 5.02
C VAL A 49 4.55 8.58 5.46
N GLU A 50 5.01 9.39 4.52
CA GLU A 50 5.83 10.54 4.84
C GLU A 50 5.10 11.52 5.74
N ASN A 51 3.84 11.79 5.42
CA ASN A 51 3.06 12.74 6.20
C ASN A 51 2.75 12.23 7.60
N SER A 52 2.63 10.93 7.76
CA SER A 52 2.37 10.38 9.08
C SER A 52 3.58 10.58 10.00
N ASN A 53 4.77 10.60 9.41
CA ASN A 53 5.98 10.87 10.18
C ASN A 53 6.14 12.37 10.47
N ASN A 54 5.66 13.20 9.56
CA ASN A 54 5.76 14.65 9.70
C ASN A 54 4.48 15.22 10.25
N SER A 55 4.02 14.70 11.32
CA SER A 55 2.76 15.13 11.86
C SER A 55 2.73 16.63 12.07
N GLU A 56 1.82 17.26 11.39
CA GLU A 56 1.68 18.69 11.51
C GLU A 56 1.06 19.10 12.80
N ASP A 57 0.39 18.21 13.40
CA ASP A 57 -0.25 18.48 14.66
C ASP A 57 0.76 18.88 15.69
N GLY A 58 2.01 18.68 15.35
CA GLY A 58 3.02 19.20 16.19
C GLY A 58 2.97 18.65 17.58
N ASN A 59 2.93 17.38 17.71
CA ASN A 59 3.03 16.80 19.02
C ASN A 59 4.43 16.26 19.18
N PRO A 60 5.36 17.13 19.43
CA PRO A 60 6.78 16.77 19.43
C PRO A 60 7.14 15.75 20.51
N GLY A 61 6.38 15.71 21.55
CA GLY A 61 6.67 14.78 22.62
C GLY A 61 6.55 13.35 22.18
N MET A 62 5.69 13.09 21.22
CA MET A 62 5.49 11.73 20.74
C MET A 62 6.18 11.48 19.42
N GLY A 63 6.60 12.55 18.78
CA GLY A 63 7.05 12.46 17.42
C GLY A 63 8.23 11.54 17.21
N GLY A 64 9.16 11.52 18.15
CA GLY A 64 10.37 10.78 17.93
C GLY A 64 10.19 9.31 17.71
N ARG A 65 9.76 8.62 18.72
CA ARG A 65 9.62 7.18 18.65
C ARG A 65 8.33 6.75 18.00
N ALA A 66 7.27 7.43 18.33
CA ALA A 66 5.99 7.08 17.79
C ALA A 66 5.96 7.29 16.29
N GLY A 67 6.78 8.21 15.79
CA GLY A 67 6.81 8.51 14.37
C GLY A 67 7.19 7.30 13.52
N ALA A 68 8.22 6.57 13.94
CA ALA A 68 8.67 5.41 13.19
C ALA A 68 7.58 4.34 13.15
N ASN A 69 6.92 4.12 14.28
CA ASN A 69 5.85 3.13 14.32
C ASN A 69 4.66 3.55 13.48
N VAL A 70 4.36 4.85 13.48
CA VAL A 70 3.24 5.36 12.70
C VAL A 70 3.50 5.16 11.21
N GLU A 71 4.74 5.38 10.77
CA GLU A 71 5.08 5.13 9.37
C GLU A 71 4.84 3.68 8.99
N ILE A 72 5.33 2.77 9.81
CA ILE A 72 5.17 1.35 9.54
C ILE A 72 3.69 0.97 9.53
N MET A 73 2.95 1.44 10.50
CA MET A 73 1.53 1.14 10.58
C MET A 73 0.76 1.70 9.41
N THR A 74 1.08 2.94 9.02
CA THR A 74 0.41 3.56 7.88
C THR A 74 0.67 2.76 6.62
N TYR A 75 1.91 2.35 6.42
CA TYR A 75 2.29 1.53 5.27
C TYR A 75 1.48 0.23 5.25
N GLN A 76 1.42 -0.44 6.38
CA GLN A 76 0.73 -1.72 6.48
C GLN A 76 -0.76 -1.57 6.25
N GLU A 77 -1.38 -0.58 6.86
CA GLU A 77 -2.81 -0.36 6.70
C GLU A 77 -3.17 -0.03 5.27
N PHE A 78 -2.40 0.86 4.67
CA PHE A 78 -2.64 1.27 3.29
C PHE A 78 -2.50 0.07 2.34
N THR A 79 -1.48 -0.74 2.57
CA THR A 79 -1.24 -1.90 1.73
C THR A 79 -2.32 -2.95 1.93
N LYS A 80 -2.73 -3.19 3.15
CA LYS A 80 -3.81 -4.14 3.43
C LYS A 80 -5.12 -3.70 2.77
N ASP A 81 -5.43 -2.42 2.85
CA ASP A 81 -6.64 -1.90 2.22
C ASP A 81 -6.61 -2.12 0.72
N ARG A 82 -5.47 -1.88 0.10
CA ARG A 82 -5.35 -2.09 -1.33
C ARG A 82 -5.47 -3.57 -1.69
N LEU A 83 -4.91 -4.42 -0.85
CA LEU A 83 -5.02 -5.86 -1.04
C LEU A 83 -6.48 -6.30 -1.01
N ILE A 84 -7.25 -5.77 -0.08
CA ILE A 84 -8.67 -6.06 0.00
C ILE A 84 -9.39 -5.58 -1.24
N GLU A 85 -9.06 -4.40 -1.72
CA GLU A 85 -9.63 -3.87 -2.96
C GLU A 85 -9.32 -4.78 -4.14
N PHE A 86 -8.09 -5.22 -4.24
CA PHE A 86 -7.66 -6.11 -5.31
C PHE A 86 -8.43 -7.43 -5.24
N ALA A 87 -8.60 -7.95 -4.04
CA ALA A 87 -9.34 -9.20 -3.87
C ALA A 87 -10.78 -9.05 -4.36
N LYS A 88 -11.40 -7.92 -4.04
CA LYS A 88 -12.76 -7.65 -4.50
C LYS A 88 -12.84 -7.53 -6.01
N ILE A 89 -11.86 -6.84 -6.59
CA ILE A 89 -11.80 -6.70 -8.05
C ILE A 89 -11.68 -8.07 -8.69
N TYR A 90 -10.78 -8.88 -8.17
CA TYR A 90 -10.55 -10.21 -8.72
C TYR A 90 -11.80 -11.08 -8.62
N ASP A 91 -12.48 -11.04 -7.48
CA ASP A 91 -13.71 -11.78 -7.29
C ASP A 91 -14.79 -11.36 -8.27
N ASN A 92 -14.86 -10.07 -8.55
CA ASN A 92 -15.88 -9.54 -9.47
C ASN A 92 -15.58 -9.88 -10.93
N MET A 93 -14.36 -10.27 -11.23
CA MET A 93 -13.99 -10.65 -12.59
C MET A 93 -14.45 -12.04 -12.94
N ASN A 94 -14.82 -12.81 -11.96
CA ASN A 94 -15.38 -14.12 -12.18
C ASN A 94 -16.89 -14.04 -12.28
#